data_c0857bd0c8a02ca0b5692a7fdbe8a1b9
#
_entry.id   c0857bd0c8a02ca0b5692a7fdbe8a1b9
#
_cell.length_a   1.000
_cell.length_b   1.000
_cell.length_c   1.000
_cell.angle_alpha   90.00
_cell.angle_beta   90.00
_cell.angle_gamma   90.00
#
_symmetry.space_group_name_H-M   'P 1'
#
loop_
_entity.id
_entity.type
_entity.pdbx_description
1 polymer ?
#
loop_
_entity_poly.entity_id
_entity_poly.type
_entity_poly.pdbx_seq_one_letter_code
_entity_poly.pdbx_strand_id
1 'polypeptide(L)'
;MRALTLTATGGIECLKVQDVAPPSAPGPGWALVQVRAAALNHLDLFVADGLPGVRPPFPFPVGADGAGTVSAVGAGVTSVRPGDDVLIDPGVSCGTCALCRAGNEPLCERFGILGEHLPGTMAELVAVPAVNLAPKPPAMPWAQAAAFTLVTLTAWRMLTTRARLTPGESVLVWGAGGGVAQAAIAIAVHLG
;
A
#
# COMPACT_ATOMS: atom_id res chain seq x y z
N MET A 1 1.89 12.50 16.46
CA MET A 1 1.60 12.77 15.04
C MET A 1 0.10 12.68 14.79
N ARG A 2 -0.41 13.47 13.85
CA ARG A 2 -1.82 13.37 13.43
C ARG A 2 -2.03 12.16 12.53
N ALA A 3 -3.14 11.44 12.74
CA ALA A 3 -3.54 10.33 11.89
C ALA A 3 -5.07 10.21 11.84
N LEU A 4 -5.60 9.67 10.74
CA LEU A 4 -6.94 9.12 10.69
C LEU A 4 -6.87 7.69 11.23
N THR A 5 -7.58 7.44 12.32
CA THR A 5 -7.50 6.17 13.02
C THR A 5 -8.88 5.55 13.19
N LEU A 6 -8.91 4.24 13.16
CA LEU A 6 -10.04 3.45 13.60
C LEU A 6 -9.96 3.29 15.14
N THR A 7 -11.05 3.58 15.85
CA THR A 7 -11.11 3.49 17.32
C THR A 7 -11.87 2.26 17.80
N ALA A 8 -12.67 1.65 16.94
CA ALA A 8 -13.36 0.39 17.08
C ALA A 8 -13.80 -0.09 15.70
N THR A 9 -14.15 -1.34 15.52
CA THR A 9 -14.87 -1.81 14.31
C THR A 9 -16.35 -1.48 14.42
N GLY A 10 -17.02 -1.24 13.28
CA GLY A 10 -18.46 -0.99 13.24
C GLY A 10 -18.86 0.13 12.27
N GLY A 11 -17.99 0.52 11.36
CA GLY A 11 -18.27 1.49 10.30
C GLY A 11 -17.45 2.76 10.36
N ILE A 12 -17.72 3.66 9.43
CA ILE A 12 -16.98 4.92 9.25
C ILE A 12 -17.11 5.88 10.44
N GLU A 13 -18.13 5.72 11.26
CA GLU A 13 -18.36 6.52 12.47
C GLU A 13 -17.28 6.28 13.54
N CYS A 14 -16.57 5.14 13.42
CA CYS A 14 -15.46 4.80 14.30
C CYS A 14 -14.13 5.42 13.85
N LEU A 15 -14.11 6.08 12.68
CA LEU A 15 -12.94 6.79 12.19
C LEU A 15 -12.82 8.17 12.83
N LYS A 16 -11.62 8.49 13.35
CA LYS A 16 -11.33 9.78 13.98
C LYS A 16 -9.97 10.29 13.59
N VAL A 17 -9.88 11.59 13.30
CA VAL A 17 -8.59 12.29 13.20
C VAL A 17 -8.16 12.64 14.61
N GLN A 18 -7.02 12.10 15.04
CA GLN A 18 -6.48 12.34 16.37
C GLN A 18 -4.96 12.26 16.41
N ASP A 19 -4.39 12.69 17.52
CA ASP A 19 -2.96 12.53 17.77
C ASP A 19 -2.67 11.14 18.32
N VAL A 20 -1.68 10.48 17.72
CA VAL A 20 -1.15 9.18 18.14
C VAL A 20 0.37 9.25 18.27
N ALA A 21 0.96 8.30 18.98
CA ALA A 21 2.40 8.19 19.04
C ALA A 21 2.97 7.97 17.62
N PRO A 22 4.03 8.69 17.21
CA PRO A 22 4.70 8.40 15.94
C PRO A 22 5.34 7.02 15.97
N PRO A 23 5.56 6.40 14.80
CA PRO A 23 6.37 5.19 14.71
C PRO A 23 7.74 5.40 15.36
N SER A 24 8.28 4.37 15.98
CA SER A 24 9.66 4.39 16.47
C SER A 24 10.66 4.53 15.32
N ALA A 25 11.92 4.80 15.63
CA ALA A 25 13.00 4.79 14.65
C ALA A 25 12.99 3.47 13.85
N PRO A 26 13.20 3.51 12.52
CA PRO A 26 13.07 2.33 11.69
C PRO A 26 14.13 1.27 12.05
N GLY A 27 13.66 0.04 12.24
CA GLY A 27 14.53 -1.12 12.46
C GLY A 27 15.32 -1.51 11.18
N PRO A 28 16.21 -2.51 11.28
CA PRO A 28 16.96 -2.98 10.12
C PRO A 28 16.04 -3.35 8.95
N GLY A 29 16.36 -2.88 7.74
CA GLY A 29 15.59 -3.12 6.52
C GLY A 29 14.30 -2.29 6.38
N TRP A 30 13.98 -1.43 7.33
CA TRP A 30 12.78 -0.56 7.32
C TRP A 30 13.14 0.89 7.03
N ALA A 31 12.17 1.63 6.55
CA ALA A 31 12.25 3.07 6.36
C ALA A 31 11.05 3.75 7.03
N LEU A 32 11.23 5.00 7.41
CA LEU A 32 10.18 5.90 7.85
C LEU A 32 9.88 6.88 6.74
N VAL A 33 8.63 6.99 6.34
CA VAL A 33 8.18 7.88 5.27
C VAL A 33 7.29 8.96 5.83
N GLN A 34 7.61 10.22 5.54
CA GLN A 34 6.70 11.35 5.74
C GLN A 34 5.69 11.35 4.60
N VAL A 35 4.45 11.02 4.91
CA VAL A 35 3.38 10.92 3.92
C VAL A 35 3.03 12.31 3.37
N ARG A 36 2.99 12.43 2.05
CA ARG A 36 2.58 13.65 1.33
C ARG A 36 1.15 13.54 0.81
N ALA A 37 0.73 12.34 0.46
CA ALA A 37 -0.63 12.04 0.08
C ALA A 37 -0.96 10.58 0.40
N ALA A 38 -2.20 10.32 0.75
CA ALA A 38 -2.79 8.99 0.87
C ALA A 38 -4.04 8.92 -0.01
N ALA A 39 -4.43 7.73 -0.43
CA ALA A 39 -5.62 7.52 -1.24
C ALA A 39 -6.58 6.54 -0.59
N LEU A 40 -7.87 6.73 -0.85
CA LEU A 40 -8.95 5.89 -0.34
C LEU A 40 -9.15 4.65 -1.21
N ASN A 41 -9.42 3.54 -0.55
CA ASN A 41 -9.79 2.28 -1.16
C ASN A 41 -11.04 1.69 -0.50
N HIS A 42 -11.78 0.82 -1.18
CA HIS A 42 -12.85 0.06 -0.55
C HIS A 42 -12.37 -0.78 0.63
N LEU A 43 -11.08 -1.14 0.63
CA LEU A 43 -10.44 -1.82 1.75
C LEU A 43 -10.59 -1.05 3.06
N ASP A 44 -10.47 0.27 3.03
CA ASP A 44 -10.60 1.12 4.22
C ASP A 44 -11.99 1.01 4.85
N LEU A 45 -13.04 0.87 4.01
CA LEU A 45 -14.40 0.63 4.48
C LEU A 45 -14.56 -0.76 5.08
N PHE A 46 -14.00 -1.78 4.42
CA PHE A 46 -14.04 -3.16 4.94
C PHE A 46 -13.32 -3.30 6.28
N VAL A 47 -12.19 -2.60 6.43
CA VAL A 47 -11.45 -2.56 7.71
C VAL A 47 -12.27 -1.85 8.78
N ALA A 48 -12.94 -0.74 8.45
CA ALA A 48 -13.78 0.00 9.37
C ALA A 48 -15.00 -0.82 9.82
N ASP A 49 -15.61 -1.59 8.92
CA ASP A 49 -16.73 -2.48 9.24
C ASP A 49 -16.29 -3.69 10.07
N GLY A 50 -15.03 -4.13 9.92
CA GLY A 50 -14.45 -5.27 10.61
C GLY A 50 -14.31 -6.49 9.71
N LEU A 51 -13.10 -6.71 9.19
CA LEU A 51 -12.78 -7.90 8.41
C LEU A 51 -12.61 -9.13 9.30
N PRO A 52 -13.15 -10.29 8.89
CA PRO A 52 -12.94 -11.54 9.61
C PRO A 52 -11.43 -11.87 9.72
N GLY A 53 -10.97 -12.15 10.93
CA GLY A 53 -9.58 -12.49 11.21
C GLY A 53 -8.63 -11.29 11.37
N VAL A 54 -9.07 -10.07 11.06
CA VAL A 54 -8.29 -8.84 11.25
C VAL A 54 -8.71 -8.17 12.56
N ARG A 55 -7.77 -8.03 13.48
CA ARG A 55 -8.00 -7.41 14.81
C ARG A 55 -6.85 -6.45 15.15
N PRO A 56 -6.83 -5.26 14.57
CA PRO A 56 -5.79 -4.30 14.86
C PRO A 56 -5.90 -3.76 16.29
N PRO A 57 -4.80 -3.39 16.93
CA PRO A 57 -4.84 -2.68 18.21
C PRO A 57 -5.36 -1.26 17.98
N PHE A 58 -6.38 -0.84 18.75
CA PHE A 58 -6.90 0.52 18.65
C PHE A 58 -6.17 1.50 19.59
N PRO A 59 -6.03 2.78 19.23
CA PRO A 59 -6.39 3.39 17.94
C PRO A 59 -5.45 2.94 16.81
N PHE A 60 -6.02 2.62 15.63
CA PHE A 60 -5.28 2.05 14.51
C PHE A 60 -5.28 2.98 13.30
N PRO A 61 -4.12 3.49 12.85
CA PRO A 61 -4.01 4.28 11.62
C PRO A 61 -4.43 3.47 10.39
N VAL A 62 -5.41 3.97 9.64
CA VAL A 62 -5.93 3.33 8.43
C VAL A 62 -5.22 3.81 7.16
N GLY A 63 -5.62 3.27 6.00
CA GLY A 63 -5.12 3.65 4.68
C GLY A 63 -4.05 2.70 4.16
N ALA A 64 -4.32 2.09 3.00
CA ALA A 64 -3.37 1.22 2.33
C ALA A 64 -2.43 1.99 1.40
N ASP A 65 -3.00 2.88 0.60
CA ASP A 65 -2.27 3.62 -0.43
C ASP A 65 -1.67 4.92 0.06
N GLY A 66 -0.42 5.18 -0.34
CA GLY A 66 0.26 6.42 -0.01
C GLY A 66 1.53 6.66 -0.82
N ALA A 67 1.96 7.90 -0.79
CA ALA A 67 3.24 8.35 -1.33
C ALA A 67 3.82 9.44 -0.43
N GLY A 68 5.14 9.53 -0.36
CA GLY A 68 5.77 10.46 0.55
C GLY A 68 7.27 10.61 0.32
N THR A 69 7.91 11.30 1.25
CA THR A 69 9.36 11.51 1.25
C THR A 69 9.98 10.67 2.38
N VAL A 70 11.01 9.92 2.09
CA VAL A 70 11.76 9.15 3.10
C VAL A 70 12.35 10.11 4.13
N SER A 71 12.04 9.92 5.42
CA SER A 71 12.57 10.74 6.51
C SER A 71 13.73 10.08 7.25
N ALA A 72 13.73 8.75 7.35
CA ALA A 72 14.79 7.98 7.98
C ALA A 72 14.84 6.56 7.42
N VAL A 73 16.00 5.92 7.53
CA VAL A 73 16.19 4.51 7.13
C VAL A 73 16.89 3.74 8.24
N GLY A 74 16.53 2.47 8.37
CA GLY A 74 17.16 1.54 9.30
C GLY A 74 18.46 0.96 8.76
N ALA A 75 19.15 0.23 9.62
CA ALA A 75 20.41 -0.42 9.25
C ALA A 75 20.22 -1.36 8.04
N GLY A 76 21.22 -1.40 7.15
CA GLY A 76 21.23 -2.24 5.96
C GLY A 76 20.36 -1.78 4.79
N VAL A 77 19.63 -0.67 4.91
CA VAL A 77 18.89 -0.10 3.80
C VAL A 77 19.83 0.66 2.87
N THR A 78 19.85 0.27 1.59
CA THR A 78 20.67 0.90 0.53
C THR A 78 19.85 1.30 -0.70
N SER A 79 18.58 0.83 -0.78
CA SER A 79 17.69 1.08 -1.92
C SER A 79 17.09 2.48 -1.95
N VAL A 80 16.96 3.11 -0.78
CA VAL A 80 16.43 4.46 -0.60
C VAL A 80 17.22 5.20 0.49
N ARG A 81 17.14 6.52 0.49
CA ARG A 81 17.80 7.40 1.47
C ARG A 81 16.85 8.53 1.91
N PRO A 82 17.11 9.17 3.07
CA PRO A 82 16.37 10.36 3.48
C PRO A 82 16.38 11.44 2.39
N GLY A 83 15.20 11.99 2.11
CA GLY A 83 14.95 12.97 1.05
C GLY A 83 14.43 12.37 -0.26
N ASP A 84 14.48 11.07 -0.46
CA ASP A 84 13.92 10.44 -1.67
C ASP A 84 12.38 10.48 -1.65
N ASP A 85 11.79 10.88 -2.79
CA ASP A 85 10.34 10.82 -3.01
C ASP A 85 9.95 9.43 -3.50
N VAL A 86 8.96 8.81 -2.83
CA VAL A 86 8.63 7.39 -3.02
C VAL A 86 7.14 7.13 -3.14
N LEU A 87 6.82 6.08 -3.89
CA LEU A 87 5.56 5.34 -3.87
C LEU A 87 5.67 4.26 -2.80
N ILE A 88 4.57 3.94 -2.13
CA ILE A 88 4.51 2.90 -1.11
C ILE A 88 3.71 1.71 -1.64
N ASP A 89 4.34 0.54 -1.77
CA ASP A 89 3.62 -0.72 -1.96
C ASP A 89 3.01 -1.15 -0.61
N PRO A 90 1.68 -1.25 -0.50
CA PRO A 90 1.04 -1.60 0.76
C PRO A 90 1.19 -3.06 1.16
N GLY A 91 1.61 -3.95 0.25
CA GLY A 91 1.71 -5.38 0.48
C GLY A 91 3.00 -5.79 1.18
N VAL A 92 2.95 -6.10 2.47
CA VAL A 92 4.12 -6.48 3.28
C VAL A 92 4.20 -7.99 3.42
N SER A 93 5.32 -8.57 2.98
CA SER A 93 5.62 -9.99 3.11
C SER A 93 6.84 -10.23 3.99
N CYS A 94 7.10 -11.48 4.36
CA CYS A 94 8.26 -11.79 5.21
C CYS A 94 9.61 -11.77 4.47
N GLY A 95 9.62 -11.83 3.14
CA GLY A 95 10.83 -11.85 2.31
C GLY A 95 11.68 -13.14 2.39
N THR A 96 11.41 -14.04 3.34
CA THR A 96 12.32 -15.16 3.67
C THR A 96 11.73 -16.55 3.48
N CYS A 97 10.41 -16.72 3.39
CA CYS A 97 9.79 -18.03 3.17
C CYS A 97 9.97 -18.49 1.72
N ALA A 98 9.68 -19.76 1.45
CA ALA A 98 9.81 -20.34 0.12
C ALA A 98 9.00 -19.59 -0.93
N LEU A 99 7.79 -19.15 -0.58
CA LEU A 99 6.90 -18.41 -1.48
C LEU A 99 7.47 -17.03 -1.83
N CYS A 100 7.99 -16.28 -0.85
CA CYS A 100 8.64 -15.00 -1.11
C CYS A 100 9.89 -15.16 -1.98
N ARG A 101 10.72 -16.17 -1.70
CA ARG A 101 11.92 -16.44 -2.51
C ARG A 101 11.59 -16.88 -3.94
N ALA A 102 10.41 -17.40 -4.17
CA ALA A 102 9.91 -17.78 -5.49
C ALA A 102 9.17 -16.63 -6.22
N GLY A 103 9.14 -15.40 -5.67
CA GLY A 103 8.41 -14.26 -6.25
C GLY A 103 6.88 -14.35 -6.10
N ASN A 104 6.42 -15.08 -5.11
CA ASN A 104 5.00 -15.25 -4.81
C ASN A 104 4.64 -14.63 -3.45
N GLU A 105 5.11 -13.40 -3.20
CA GLU A 105 4.92 -12.66 -1.95
C GLU A 105 3.46 -12.60 -1.49
N PRO A 106 2.46 -12.40 -2.37
CA PRO A 106 1.06 -12.37 -1.95
C PRO A 106 0.51 -13.71 -1.41
N LEU A 107 1.28 -14.79 -1.52
CA LEU A 107 0.95 -16.09 -0.92
C LEU A 107 1.75 -16.38 0.35
N CYS A 108 2.51 -15.42 0.84
CA CYS A 108 3.26 -15.53 2.10
C CYS A 108 2.29 -15.72 3.26
N GLU A 109 2.56 -16.69 4.15
CA GLU A 109 1.73 -16.93 5.35
C GLU A 109 1.71 -15.73 6.31
N ARG A 110 2.74 -14.86 6.22
CA ARG A 110 2.84 -13.62 6.99
C ARG A 110 2.55 -12.38 6.13
N PHE A 111 1.79 -12.55 5.04
CA PHE A 111 1.39 -11.43 4.21
C PHE A 111 0.44 -10.52 4.98
N GLY A 112 0.71 -9.23 4.94
CA GLY A 112 -0.15 -8.21 5.52
C GLY A 112 -0.25 -7.00 4.59
N ILE A 113 -1.23 -6.14 4.84
CA ILE A 113 -1.46 -4.92 4.09
C ILE A 113 -1.43 -3.74 5.06
N LEU A 114 -0.79 -2.65 4.67
CA LEU A 114 -0.85 -1.39 5.41
C LEU A 114 -2.31 -0.93 5.54
N GLY A 115 -2.67 -0.41 6.70
CA GLY A 115 -4.04 0.02 6.98
C GLY A 115 -5.03 -1.12 7.26
N GLU A 116 -4.60 -2.38 7.16
CA GLU A 116 -5.39 -3.57 7.49
C GLU A 116 -4.72 -4.37 8.60
N HIS A 117 -3.51 -4.85 8.37
CA HIS A 117 -2.73 -5.66 9.32
C HIS A 117 -1.63 -4.87 10.03
N LEU A 118 -1.12 -3.85 9.38
CA LEU A 118 -0.10 -2.92 9.88
C LEU A 118 -0.64 -1.50 9.84
N PRO A 119 -0.12 -0.57 10.69
CA PRO A 119 -0.49 0.83 10.64
C PRO A 119 -0.39 1.40 9.22
N GLY A 120 -1.40 2.16 8.82
CA GLY A 120 -1.59 2.62 7.45
C GLY A 120 -1.01 3.99 7.16
N THR A 121 -1.27 4.44 5.95
CA THR A 121 -0.70 5.64 5.32
C THR A 121 -1.48 6.94 5.60
N MET A 122 -2.67 6.87 6.19
CA MET A 122 -3.45 8.07 6.56
C MET A 122 -2.95 8.67 7.88
N ALA A 123 -1.64 8.89 7.94
CA ALA A 123 -0.90 9.46 9.07
C ALA A 123 0.24 10.34 8.54
N GLU A 124 0.77 11.23 9.37
CA GLU A 124 1.92 12.06 8.98
C GLU A 124 3.18 11.25 8.70
N LEU A 125 3.35 10.12 9.41
CA LEU A 125 4.49 9.22 9.27
C LEU A 125 4.00 7.77 9.22
N VAL A 126 4.62 6.97 8.34
CA VAL A 126 4.42 5.51 8.27
C VAL A 126 5.76 4.80 8.21
N ALA A 127 5.88 3.70 8.96
CA ALA A 127 7.04 2.81 8.88
C ALA A 127 6.73 1.66 7.93
N VAL A 128 7.61 1.42 6.95
CA VAL A 128 7.44 0.37 5.94
C VAL A 128 8.76 -0.35 5.67
N PRO A 129 8.76 -1.61 5.23
CA PRO A 129 9.97 -2.24 4.72
C PRO A 129 10.52 -1.46 3.53
N ALA A 130 11.82 -1.21 3.47
CA ALA A 130 12.42 -0.42 2.40
C ALA A 130 12.25 -1.05 1.00
N VAL A 131 12.06 -2.36 0.93
CA VAL A 131 11.74 -3.09 -0.31
C VAL A 131 10.36 -2.74 -0.88
N ASN A 132 9.47 -2.18 -0.06
CA ASN A 132 8.14 -1.72 -0.47
C ASN A 132 8.14 -0.28 -1.00
N LEU A 133 9.30 0.33 -1.14
CA LEU A 133 9.43 1.70 -1.63
C LEU A 133 9.99 1.72 -3.05
N ALA A 134 9.26 2.37 -3.95
CA ALA A 134 9.69 2.62 -5.31
C ALA A 134 9.87 4.13 -5.55
N PRO A 135 10.87 4.56 -6.35
CA PRO A 135 11.03 5.97 -6.67
C PRO A 135 9.77 6.55 -7.31
N LYS A 136 9.30 7.67 -6.79
CA LYS A 136 8.20 8.42 -7.41
C LYS A 136 8.70 9.11 -8.69
N PRO A 137 8.05 8.91 -9.86
CA PRO A 137 8.38 9.68 -11.04
C PRO A 137 8.30 11.19 -10.76
N PRO A 138 9.31 11.99 -11.13
CA PRO A 138 9.36 13.42 -10.78
C PRO A 138 8.13 14.21 -11.26
N ALA A 139 7.62 13.89 -12.44
CA ALA A 139 6.46 14.57 -13.04
C ALA A 139 5.11 14.10 -12.47
N MET A 140 5.07 13.03 -11.67
CA MET A 140 3.81 12.50 -11.13
C MET A 140 3.37 13.32 -9.91
N PRO A 141 2.16 13.94 -9.95
CA PRO A 141 1.61 14.62 -8.78
C PRO A 141 1.42 13.69 -7.59
N TRP A 142 1.54 14.20 -6.37
CA TRP A 142 1.43 13.42 -5.14
C TRP A 142 0.11 12.65 -5.02
N ALA A 143 -1.01 13.27 -5.41
CA ALA A 143 -2.31 12.61 -5.38
C ALA A 143 -2.37 11.39 -6.32
N GLN A 144 -1.79 11.49 -7.52
CA GLN A 144 -1.68 10.36 -8.45
C GLN A 144 -0.72 9.30 -7.91
N ALA A 145 0.42 9.72 -7.37
CA ALA A 145 1.40 8.83 -6.77
C ALA A 145 0.79 8.00 -5.63
N ALA A 146 0.00 8.63 -4.77
CA ALA A 146 -0.69 7.93 -3.68
C ALA A 146 -1.75 6.94 -4.19
N ALA A 147 -2.52 7.29 -5.22
CA ALA A 147 -3.61 6.45 -5.72
C ALA A 147 -3.14 5.34 -6.70
N PHE A 148 -1.82 5.23 -6.93
CA PHE A 148 -1.29 4.38 -8.00
C PHE A 148 -1.08 2.93 -7.56
N THR A 149 -0.57 2.69 -6.36
CA THR A 149 0.10 1.41 -6.05
C THR A 149 -0.86 0.25 -5.89
N LEU A 150 -1.81 0.29 -4.98
CA LEU A 150 -2.68 -0.86 -4.68
C LEU A 150 -3.47 -1.33 -5.90
N VAL A 151 -4.12 -0.40 -6.58
CA VAL A 151 -4.97 -0.71 -7.74
C VAL A 151 -4.15 -1.21 -8.93
N THR A 152 -2.96 -0.63 -9.15
CA THR A 152 -2.07 -1.00 -10.25
C THR A 152 -1.44 -2.37 -10.02
N LEU A 153 -0.93 -2.65 -8.81
CA LEU A 153 -0.40 -3.96 -8.45
C LEU A 153 -1.46 -5.05 -8.53
N THR A 154 -2.69 -4.76 -8.10
CA THR A 154 -3.82 -5.67 -8.21
C THR A 154 -4.12 -5.97 -9.67
N ALA A 155 -4.31 -4.94 -10.50
CA ALA A 155 -4.60 -5.11 -11.93
C ALA A 155 -3.47 -5.81 -12.68
N TRP A 156 -2.22 -5.43 -12.42
CA TRP A 156 -1.04 -6.07 -12.99
C TRP A 156 -1.03 -7.58 -12.72
N ARG A 157 -1.18 -7.96 -11.44
CA ARG A 157 -1.21 -9.37 -11.06
C ARG A 157 -2.38 -10.12 -11.69
N MET A 158 -3.56 -9.49 -11.76
CA MET A 158 -4.74 -10.10 -12.42
C MET A 158 -4.45 -10.40 -13.89
N LEU A 159 -3.93 -9.45 -14.63
CA LEU A 159 -3.71 -9.56 -16.07
C LEU A 159 -2.51 -10.46 -16.39
N THR A 160 -1.35 -10.19 -15.79
CA THR A 160 -0.10 -10.86 -16.18
C THR A 160 0.08 -12.23 -15.52
N THR A 161 -0.22 -12.34 -14.22
CA THR A 161 0.05 -13.58 -13.47
C THR A 161 -1.13 -14.55 -13.52
N ARG A 162 -2.38 -14.03 -13.36
CA ARG A 162 -3.56 -14.89 -13.27
C ARG A 162 -4.19 -15.16 -14.63
N ALA A 163 -4.50 -14.12 -15.38
CA ALA A 163 -5.04 -14.27 -16.74
C ALA A 163 -3.98 -14.66 -17.76
N ARG A 164 -2.70 -14.34 -17.52
CA ARG A 164 -1.58 -14.56 -18.46
C ARG A 164 -1.85 -13.90 -19.81
N LEU A 165 -2.39 -12.68 -19.76
CA LEU A 165 -2.71 -11.91 -20.94
C LEU A 165 -1.50 -11.76 -21.84
N THR A 166 -1.68 -12.01 -23.13
CA THR A 166 -0.66 -11.87 -24.17
C THR A 166 -1.06 -10.79 -25.18
N PRO A 167 -0.08 -10.14 -25.84
CA PRO A 167 -0.37 -9.13 -26.87
C PRO A 167 -1.32 -9.66 -27.95
N GLY A 168 -2.28 -8.84 -28.36
CA GLY A 168 -3.28 -9.17 -29.38
C GLY A 168 -4.54 -9.88 -28.83
N GLU A 169 -4.60 -10.23 -27.54
CA GLU A 169 -5.81 -10.75 -26.92
C GLU A 169 -6.78 -9.63 -26.57
N SER A 170 -8.07 -9.95 -26.52
CA SER A 170 -9.13 -9.02 -26.11
C SER A 170 -9.50 -9.22 -24.65
N VAL A 171 -9.61 -8.14 -23.90
CA VAL A 171 -9.98 -8.13 -22.48
C VAL A 171 -11.29 -7.37 -22.29
N LEU A 172 -12.27 -8.01 -21.65
CA LEU A 172 -13.47 -7.32 -21.17
C LEU A 172 -13.25 -6.89 -19.72
N VAL A 173 -13.27 -5.58 -19.48
CA VAL A 173 -13.17 -5.00 -18.13
C VAL A 173 -14.53 -4.54 -17.66
N TRP A 174 -15.06 -5.19 -16.62
CA TRP A 174 -16.35 -4.83 -16.04
C TRP A 174 -16.14 -3.77 -14.94
N GLY A 175 -17.06 -2.78 -14.86
CA GLY A 175 -16.97 -1.72 -13.84
C GLY A 175 -15.85 -0.71 -14.10
N ALA A 176 -15.71 -0.23 -15.34
CA ALA A 176 -14.62 0.64 -15.81
C ALA A 176 -14.44 1.96 -15.02
N GLY A 177 -15.39 2.36 -14.17
CA GLY A 177 -15.27 3.53 -13.29
C GLY A 177 -14.41 3.29 -12.03
N GLY A 178 -14.13 2.04 -11.67
CA GLY A 178 -13.33 1.69 -10.49
C GLY A 178 -11.82 1.79 -10.73
N GLY A 179 -11.05 2.05 -9.67
CA GLY A 179 -9.60 2.23 -9.77
C GLY A 179 -8.86 1.01 -10.36
N VAL A 180 -9.19 -0.21 -9.92
CA VAL A 180 -8.59 -1.44 -10.47
C VAL A 180 -8.94 -1.61 -11.95
N ALA A 181 -10.18 -1.28 -12.34
CA ALA A 181 -10.61 -1.38 -13.74
C ALA A 181 -9.88 -0.37 -14.64
N GLN A 182 -9.73 0.87 -14.19
CA GLN A 182 -8.96 1.88 -14.92
C GLN A 182 -7.48 1.49 -15.06
N ALA A 183 -6.87 0.98 -14.00
CA ALA A 183 -5.51 0.45 -14.05
C ALA A 183 -5.41 -0.74 -15.01
N ALA A 184 -6.38 -1.66 -14.98
CA ALA A 184 -6.41 -2.82 -15.88
C ALA A 184 -6.50 -2.41 -17.35
N ILE A 185 -7.35 -1.44 -17.68
CA ILE A 185 -7.46 -0.89 -19.05
C ILE A 185 -6.12 -0.29 -19.49
N ALA A 186 -5.51 0.55 -18.66
CA ALA A 186 -4.22 1.17 -18.97
C ALA A 186 -3.11 0.13 -19.20
N ILE A 187 -3.05 -0.90 -18.34
CA ILE A 187 -2.07 -1.99 -18.47
C ILE A 187 -2.35 -2.81 -19.73
N ALA A 188 -3.61 -3.19 -20.00
CA ALA A 188 -3.96 -3.98 -21.18
C ALA A 188 -3.57 -3.24 -22.48
N VAL A 189 -3.86 -1.95 -22.57
CA VAL A 189 -3.45 -1.11 -23.71
C VAL A 189 -1.92 -1.03 -23.83
N HIS A 190 -1.19 -0.96 -22.71
CA HIS A 190 0.27 -0.93 -22.71
C HIS A 190 0.88 -2.26 -23.18
N LEU A 191 0.23 -3.37 -22.89
CA LEU A 191 0.69 -4.70 -23.27
C LEU A 191 0.40 -5.05 -24.74
N GLY A 192 -0.45 -4.28 -25.46
CA GLY A 192 -0.83 -4.50 -26.87
C GLY A 192 -2.09 -5.35 -27.00
#